data_0067b0884d47ff00a98f6e28e433d09b
#
_entry.id   0067b0884d47ff00a98f6e28e433d09b
#
_cell.length_a   1.000
_cell.length_b   1.000
_cell.length_c   1.000
_cell.angle_alpha   90.00
_cell.angle_beta   90.00
_cell.angle_gamma   90.00
#
_symmetry.space_group_name_H-M   'P 1'
#
loop_
_entity.id
_entity.type
_entity.pdbx_description
1 polymer ?
#
loop_
_entity_poly.entity_id
_entity_poly.type
_entity_poly.pdbx_seq_one_letter_code
_entity_poly.pdbx_strand_id
1 'polypeptide(L)'
;MILLNAVYFKSNWKYKFNIENTIKREFKNSNNEIVNVDTMFKEFETIMYYEDEKIKMIELPYQDENLSMIIILPSEKYSSVIDYINKEKEDYSKLYNK
;
A
#
# COMPACT_ATOMS: atom_id res chain seq x y z
N MET A 1 -11.29 27.02 14.04
CA MET A 1 -11.68 25.73 14.65
C MET A 1 -10.56 24.72 14.43
N ILE A 2 -10.13 24.08 15.49
CA ILE A 2 -9.14 22.99 15.41
C ILE A 2 -9.90 21.69 15.58
N LEU A 3 -9.78 20.81 14.58
CA LEU A 3 -10.32 19.46 14.67
C LEU A 3 -9.17 18.50 15.01
N LEU A 4 -9.30 17.83 16.15
CA LEU A 4 -8.37 16.80 16.54
C LEU A 4 -9.03 15.43 16.36
N ASN A 5 -8.35 14.56 15.62
CA ASN A 5 -8.77 13.19 15.45
C ASN A 5 -7.61 12.28 15.82
N ALA A 6 -7.83 11.36 16.75
CA ALA A 6 -6.86 10.35 17.14
C ALA A 6 -7.48 8.98 16.99
N VAL A 7 -6.84 8.13 16.20
CA VAL A 7 -7.27 6.75 15.98
C VAL A 7 -6.17 5.83 16.49
N TYR A 8 -6.55 4.87 17.32
CA TYR A 8 -5.66 3.80 17.75
C TYR A 8 -6.09 2.51 17.08
N PHE A 9 -5.13 1.88 16.40
CA PHE A 9 -5.36 0.60 15.75
C PHE A 9 -4.15 -0.30 15.97
N LYS A 10 -4.39 -1.51 16.47
CA LYS A 10 -3.36 -2.53 16.61
C LYS A 10 -4.00 -3.89 16.39
N SER A 11 -3.49 -4.63 15.43
CA SER A 11 -3.99 -5.96 15.13
C SER A 11 -2.86 -6.83 14.56
N ASN A 12 -3.03 -8.13 14.65
CA ASN A 12 -2.12 -9.09 14.03
C ASN A 12 -2.60 -9.44 12.63
N TRP A 13 -1.65 -9.71 11.74
CA TRP A 13 -1.98 -10.25 10.42
C TRP A 13 -2.61 -11.64 10.55
N LYS A 14 -3.60 -11.90 9.73
CA LYS A 14 -4.16 -13.26 9.61
C LYS A 14 -3.10 -14.24 9.12
N TYR A 15 -2.31 -13.82 8.12
CA TYR A 15 -1.18 -14.56 7.58
C TYR A 15 0.08 -13.83 7.99
N LYS A 16 0.75 -14.35 9.03
CA LYS A 16 1.90 -13.67 9.62
C LYS A 16 3.12 -13.73 8.72
N PHE A 17 3.89 -12.64 8.71
CA PHE A 17 5.22 -12.64 8.13
C PHE A 17 6.20 -13.26 9.13
N ASN A 18 6.97 -14.25 8.67
CA ASN A 18 7.99 -14.84 9.51
C ASN A 18 9.20 -13.91 9.56
N ILE A 19 9.60 -13.52 10.78
CA ILE A 19 10.73 -12.62 10.96
C ILE A 19 12.03 -13.18 10.40
N GLU A 20 12.18 -14.51 10.38
CA GLU A 20 13.37 -15.16 9.82
C GLU A 20 13.52 -14.94 8.33
N ASN A 21 12.44 -14.60 7.63
CA ASN A 21 12.45 -14.32 6.19
C ASN A 21 12.69 -12.84 5.88
N THR A 22 12.82 -12.00 6.90
CA THR A 22 13.13 -10.58 6.71
C THR A 22 14.57 -10.43 6.27
N ILE A 23 14.79 -9.82 5.13
CA ILE A 23 16.12 -9.58 4.57
C ILE A 23 16.27 -8.12 4.16
N LYS A 24 17.50 -7.66 4.07
CA LYS A 24 17.77 -6.33 3.55
C LYS A 24 17.67 -6.34 2.04
N ARG A 25 16.88 -5.39 1.51
CA ARG A 25 16.73 -5.19 0.07
C ARG A 25 16.91 -3.72 -0.27
N GLU A 26 17.28 -3.49 -1.51
CA GLU A 26 17.39 -2.14 -2.03
C GLU A 26 16.01 -1.51 -2.18
N PHE A 27 15.89 -0.28 -1.74
CA PHE A 27 14.69 0.52 -1.85
C PHE A 27 15.06 1.90 -2.38
N LYS A 28 14.35 2.32 -3.42
CA LYS A 28 14.53 3.66 -3.99
C LYS A 28 13.57 4.61 -3.29
N ASN A 29 14.13 5.58 -2.56
CA ASN A 29 13.32 6.53 -1.83
C ASN A 29 12.82 7.68 -2.72
N SER A 30 12.06 8.61 -2.13
CA SER A 30 11.50 9.75 -2.86
C SER A 30 12.55 10.69 -3.44
N ASN A 31 13.78 10.66 -2.93
CA ASN A 31 14.90 11.45 -3.44
C ASN A 31 15.70 10.72 -4.52
N ASN A 32 15.21 9.58 -5.03
CA ASN A 32 15.87 8.72 -5.98
C ASN A 32 17.18 8.10 -5.48
N GLU A 33 17.36 8.07 -4.17
CA GLU A 33 18.49 7.39 -3.53
C GLU A 33 18.15 5.93 -3.28
N ILE A 34 19.13 5.05 -3.52
CA ILE A 34 18.98 3.62 -3.21
C ILE A 34 19.51 3.39 -1.81
N VAL A 35 18.64 2.89 -0.93
CA VAL A 35 18.97 2.55 0.45
C VAL A 35 18.63 1.09 0.72
N ASN A 36 19.35 0.46 1.65
CA ASN A 36 19.03 -0.90 2.07
C ASN A 36 18.10 -0.86 3.28
N VAL A 37 16.96 -1.55 3.18
CA VAL A 37 15.96 -1.59 4.24
C VAL A 37 15.59 -3.03 4.58
N ASP A 38 15.26 -3.27 5.84
CA ASP A 38 14.74 -4.55 6.27
C ASP A 38 13.38 -4.77 5.60
N THR A 39 13.26 -5.86 4.86
CA THR A 39 12.10 -6.15 4.04
C THR A 39 11.48 -7.48 4.46
N MET A 40 10.23 -7.45 4.85
CA MET A 40 9.45 -8.64 5.17
C MET A 40 9.10 -9.39 3.90
N PHE A 41 9.10 -10.71 3.99
CA PHE A 41 8.77 -11.56 2.86
C PHE A 41 7.84 -12.68 3.29
N LYS A 42 6.82 -12.93 2.47
CA LYS A 42 5.94 -14.07 2.65
C LYS A 42 5.35 -14.50 1.31
N GLU A 43 5.31 -15.81 1.08
CA GLU A 43 4.54 -16.39 -0.01
C GLU A 43 3.13 -16.74 0.49
N PHE A 44 2.13 -16.35 -0.28
CA PHE A 44 0.73 -16.61 0.05
C PHE A 44 0.17 -17.67 -0.91
N GLU A 45 -0.52 -18.66 -0.37
CA GLU A 45 -1.22 -19.65 -1.18
C GLU A 45 -2.44 -19.03 -1.85
N THR A 46 -3.17 -18.21 -1.10
CA THR A 46 -4.35 -17.51 -1.59
C THR A 46 -4.39 -16.12 -0.98
N ILE A 47 -4.44 -15.11 -1.85
CA ILE A 47 -4.57 -13.74 -1.39
C ILE A 47 -5.31 -12.93 -2.46
N MET A 48 -6.08 -11.94 -2.01
CA MET A 48 -6.75 -11.03 -2.94
C MET A 48 -5.74 -10.10 -3.56
N TYR A 49 -5.65 -10.16 -4.88
CA TYR A 49 -4.68 -9.38 -5.66
C TYR A 49 -5.35 -8.85 -6.91
N TYR A 50 -5.01 -7.61 -7.25
CA TYR A 50 -5.47 -6.97 -8.47
C TYR A 50 -4.30 -6.24 -9.13
N GLU A 51 -4.22 -6.31 -10.45
CA GLU A 51 -3.21 -5.58 -11.22
C GLU A 51 -3.81 -5.12 -12.54
N ASP A 52 -3.54 -3.87 -12.89
CA ASP A 52 -3.82 -3.32 -14.21
C ASP A 52 -2.64 -2.46 -14.67
N GLU A 53 -2.84 -1.68 -15.74
CA GLU A 53 -1.77 -0.82 -16.28
C GLU A 53 -1.37 0.30 -15.32
N LYS A 54 -2.25 0.66 -14.42
CA LYS A 54 -2.06 1.81 -13.52
C LYS A 54 -1.54 1.41 -12.15
N ILE A 55 -2.01 0.30 -11.60
CA ILE A 55 -1.73 -0.08 -10.21
C ILE A 55 -1.55 -1.57 -10.04
N LYS A 56 -0.88 -1.90 -8.95
CA LYS A 56 -0.94 -3.23 -8.31
C LYS A 56 -1.58 -3.04 -6.95
N MET A 57 -2.50 -3.92 -6.58
CA MET A 57 -3.22 -3.81 -5.31
C MET A 57 -3.30 -5.16 -4.65
N ILE A 58 -3.10 -5.18 -3.33
CA ILE A 58 -3.17 -6.38 -2.51
C ILE A 58 -4.00 -6.09 -1.27
N GLU A 59 -4.79 -7.07 -0.84
CA GLU A 59 -5.53 -7.00 0.41
C GLU A 59 -4.91 -7.97 1.41
N LEU A 60 -4.48 -7.45 2.56
CA LEU A 60 -3.90 -8.22 3.65
C LEU A 60 -4.89 -8.25 4.81
N PRO A 61 -5.56 -9.39 5.06
CA PRO A 61 -6.52 -9.47 6.15
C PRO A 61 -5.83 -9.53 7.51
N TYR A 62 -6.48 -8.93 8.51
CA TYR A 62 -6.10 -9.07 9.90
C TYR A 62 -6.76 -10.30 10.52
N GLN A 63 -6.33 -10.68 11.73
CA GLN A 63 -6.97 -11.76 12.48
C GLN A 63 -8.45 -11.48 12.74
N ASP A 64 -8.78 -10.21 12.98
CA ASP A 64 -10.18 -9.78 12.97
C ASP A 64 -10.62 -9.73 11.50
N GLU A 65 -11.44 -10.69 11.10
CA GLU A 65 -11.86 -10.88 9.72
C GLU A 65 -12.68 -9.72 9.15
N ASN A 66 -13.14 -8.80 10.00
CA ASN A 66 -13.86 -7.61 9.56
C ASN A 66 -12.93 -6.50 9.09
N LEU A 67 -11.62 -6.65 9.29
CA LEU A 67 -10.63 -5.62 8.97
C LEU A 67 -9.55 -6.19 8.06
N SER A 68 -9.10 -5.35 7.14
CA SER A 68 -7.97 -5.67 6.27
C SER A 68 -7.23 -4.40 5.91
N MET A 69 -5.96 -4.57 5.48
CA MET A 69 -5.17 -3.49 4.91
C MET A 69 -5.12 -3.67 3.39
N ILE A 70 -5.39 -2.59 2.69
CA ILE A 70 -5.25 -2.57 1.23
C ILE A 70 -4.03 -1.73 0.90
N ILE A 71 -3.10 -2.33 0.16
CA ILE A 71 -1.87 -1.65 -0.28
C ILE A 71 -1.96 -1.47 -1.79
N ILE A 72 -1.81 -0.24 -2.23
CA ILE A 72 -1.86 0.14 -3.65
C ILE A 72 -0.48 0.65 -4.06
N LEU A 73 0.09 0.01 -5.06
CA LEU A 73 1.37 0.42 -5.64
C LEU A 73 1.13 0.95 -7.05
N PRO A 74 1.31 2.26 -7.29
CA PRO A 74 1.19 2.81 -8.63
C PRO A 74 2.25 2.26 -9.57
N SER A 75 1.90 2.15 -10.84
CA SER A 75 2.84 1.70 -11.86
C SER A 75 3.90 2.76 -12.17
N GLU A 76 4.93 2.36 -12.92
CA GLU A 76 6.02 3.25 -13.33
C GLU A 76 5.57 4.38 -14.25
N LYS A 77 4.35 4.35 -14.76
CA LYS A 77 3.77 5.47 -15.51
C LYS A 77 3.66 6.74 -14.67
N TYR A 78 3.60 6.60 -13.35
CA TYR A 78 3.49 7.72 -12.43
C TYR A 78 4.86 8.03 -11.87
N SER A 79 5.20 9.31 -11.83
CA SER A 79 6.50 9.74 -11.30
C SER A 79 6.60 9.56 -9.78
N SER A 80 5.45 9.51 -9.10
CA SER A 80 5.39 9.33 -7.65
C SER A 80 3.98 8.90 -7.22
N VAL A 81 3.85 8.51 -5.96
CA VAL A 81 2.54 8.23 -5.36
C VAL A 81 1.66 9.48 -5.37
N ILE A 82 2.27 10.63 -5.13
CA ILE A 82 1.54 11.91 -5.13
C ILE A 82 1.00 12.20 -6.54
N ASP A 83 1.76 11.94 -7.58
CA ASP A 83 1.33 12.09 -8.95
C ASP A 83 0.12 11.20 -9.26
N TYR A 84 0.15 9.95 -8.82
CA TYR A 84 -0.98 9.04 -8.96
C TYR A 84 -2.23 9.57 -8.27
N ILE A 85 -2.12 10.01 -7.04
CA ILE A 85 -3.24 10.53 -6.25
C ILE A 85 -3.85 11.76 -6.95
N ASN A 86 -3.03 12.66 -7.44
CA ASN A 86 -3.51 13.86 -8.11
C ASN A 86 -4.28 13.55 -9.38
N LYS A 87 -3.79 12.61 -10.18
CA LYS A 87 -4.48 12.19 -11.41
C LYS A 87 -5.82 11.53 -11.13
N GLU A 88 -5.89 10.69 -10.10
CA GLU A 88 -7.13 10.05 -9.71
C GLU A 88 -8.15 11.06 -9.16
N LYS A 89 -7.71 12.08 -8.43
CA LYS A 89 -8.58 13.17 -7.99
C LYS A 89 -9.21 13.92 -9.16
N GLU A 90 -8.44 14.18 -10.20
CA GLU A 90 -8.96 14.84 -11.41
C GLU A 90 -10.05 14.00 -12.06
N ASP A 91 -9.86 12.69 -12.15
CA ASP A 91 -10.85 11.78 -12.70
C ASP A 91 -12.12 11.75 -11.86
N TYR A 92 -12.01 11.74 -10.54
CA TYR A 92 -13.16 11.83 -9.64
C TYR A 92 -13.89 13.15 -9.79
N SER A 93 -13.17 14.26 -9.89
CA SER A 93 -13.78 15.56 -10.09
C SER A 93 -14.61 15.61 -11.36
N LYS A 94 -14.14 15.02 -12.44
CA LYS A 94 -14.88 14.92 -13.70
C LYS A 94 -16.17 14.13 -13.56
N LEU A 95 -16.18 13.10 -12.70
CA LEU A 95 -17.38 12.31 -12.45
C LEU A 95 -18.43 13.06 -11.64
N TYR A 96 -18.00 13.89 -10.69
CA TYR A 96 -18.92 14.61 -9.81
C TYR A 96 -19.40 15.95 -10.35
N ASN A 97 -18.71 16.52 -11.33
CA ASN A 97 -19.05 17.81 -11.90
C ASN A 97 -19.90 17.73 -13.18
N LYS A 98 -20.62 16.65 -13.34
CA LYS A 98 -21.54 16.50 -14.46
C LYS A 98 -22.89 17.08 -14.18
#